data_06101d1b3e97363db94803e2e5c18a5d
#
_entry.id   06101d1b3e97363db94803e2e5c18a5d
#
_cell.length_a   1.000
_cell.length_b   1.000
_cell.length_c   1.000
_cell.angle_alpha   90.00
_cell.angle_beta   90.00
_cell.angle_gamma   90.00
#
_symmetry.space_group_name_H-M   'P 1'
#
loop_
_entity.id
_entity.type
_entity.pdbx_description
1 polymer ?
#
loop_
_entity_poly.entity_id
_entity_poly.type
_entity_poly.pdbx_seq_one_letter_code
_entity_poly.pdbx_strand_id
1 'polypeptide(L)'
;MRPSSVAVNHRRGNRTKAVLPVRIKGKDNTGNAFEELAITLDVTITGIRLGSVRQELRKGDEISVFYRQRKMHFRVMWTKKLKGTSEFQVGLQALSQDREAWVLGFAEFRSEFAPVAISQASGLA
;
A
#
# COMPACT_ATOMS: atom_id res chain seq x y z
N MET A 1 30.51 -1.33 -2.79
CA MET A 1 30.05 -1.43 -3.01
C MET A 1 29.19 -1.61 -2.86
N ARG A 2 29.18 -1.67 -2.81
CA ARG A 2 28.57 -1.86 -2.86
C ARG A 2 27.77 -2.31 -2.77
N PRO A 3 27.73 -2.54 -2.64
CA PRO A 3 27.06 -2.94 -2.73
C PRO A 3 26.24 -2.92 -2.40
N SER A 4 26.48 -2.95 -2.07
CA SER A 4 25.79 -2.88 -1.98
C SER A 4 25.19 -2.46 -1.72
N SER A 5 25.68 -2.25 -1.21
CA SER A 5 24.97 -1.79 -1.13
C SER A 5 24.17 -1.56 -1.60
N VAL A 6 24.53 -1.71 -1.64
CA VAL A 6 23.80 -1.52 -2.63
C VAL A 6 22.61 -2.32 -2.80
N ALA A 7 22.60 -3.53 -2.56
CA ALA A 7 21.45 -4.36 -2.66
C ALA A 7 20.30 -3.77 -1.92
N VAL A 8 20.58 -3.22 -0.84
CA VAL A 8 19.57 -2.57 -0.07
C VAL A 8 18.90 -1.49 -0.85
N ASN A 9 19.66 -0.80 -1.60
CA ASN A 9 19.13 0.28 -2.37
C ASN A 9 18.23 -0.17 -3.45
N HIS A 10 18.46 -1.34 -3.95
CA HIS A 10 17.62 -1.85 -5.01
C HIS A 10 16.22 -2.05 -4.54
N ARG A 11 16.07 -2.55 -3.35
CA ARG A 11 14.75 -2.75 -2.83
C ARG A 11 14.05 -1.43 -2.68
N ARG A 12 14.76 -0.44 -2.24
CA ARG A 12 14.14 0.86 -2.11
C ARG A 12 13.75 1.42 -3.45
N GLY A 13 14.45 1.04 -4.47
CA GLY A 13 14.11 1.48 -5.79
C GLY A 13 12.75 1.01 -6.24
N ASN A 14 12.23 -0.04 -5.61
CA ASN A 14 10.91 -0.55 -5.94
C ASN A 14 9.81 0.10 -5.13
N ARG A 15 10.14 0.96 -4.21
CA ARG A 15 9.16 1.56 -3.34
C ARG A 15 8.85 2.96 -3.83
N THR A 16 7.59 3.23 -4.04
CA THR A 16 7.11 4.53 -4.50
C THR A 16 6.27 5.14 -3.41
N LYS A 17 6.63 6.33 -2.98
CA LYS A 17 5.81 7.05 -2.04
C LYS A 17 4.56 7.51 -2.75
N ALA A 18 3.43 7.18 -2.16
CA ALA A 18 2.16 7.45 -2.80
C ALA A 18 1.13 7.66 -1.71
N VAL A 19 0.69 8.89 -1.54
CA VAL A 19 -0.28 9.22 -0.51
C VAL A 19 -1.62 9.39 -1.19
N LEU A 20 -2.41 8.32 -1.17
CA LEU A 20 -3.71 8.29 -1.82
C LEU A 20 -4.73 7.71 -0.86
N PRO A 21 -5.94 8.24 -0.87
CA PRO A 21 -7.01 7.64 -0.06
C PRO A 21 -7.47 6.34 -0.69
N VAL A 22 -7.67 5.34 0.15
CA VAL A 22 -8.21 4.06 -0.30
C VAL A 22 -9.26 3.64 0.71
N ARG A 23 -10.16 2.77 0.28
CA ARG A 23 -11.16 2.18 1.17
C ARG A 23 -10.75 0.76 1.44
N ILE A 24 -10.80 0.37 2.71
CA ILE A 24 -10.48 -1.00 3.07
C ILE A 24 -11.71 -1.64 3.69
N LYS A 25 -11.87 -2.92 3.43
CA LYS A 25 -12.97 -3.71 3.96
C LYS A 25 -12.43 -5.04 4.46
N GLY A 26 -13.03 -5.53 5.50
CA GLY A 26 -12.65 -6.83 6.05
C GLY A 26 -13.55 -7.19 7.19
N LYS A 27 -13.09 -8.09 8.04
CA LYS A 27 -13.79 -8.46 9.24
C LYS A 27 -12.92 -8.17 10.43
N ASP A 28 -13.54 -7.67 11.49
CA ASP A 28 -12.80 -7.40 12.71
C ASP A 28 -12.61 -8.70 13.47
N ASN A 29 -12.00 -8.61 14.66
CA ASN A 29 -11.68 -9.80 15.43
C ASN A 29 -12.92 -10.47 16.04
N THR A 30 -14.08 -9.85 15.92
CA THR A 30 -15.31 -10.47 16.35
C THR A 30 -16.10 -11.03 15.19
N GLY A 31 -15.56 -10.93 13.97
CA GLY A 31 -16.23 -11.44 12.80
C GLY A 31 -17.18 -10.46 12.14
N ASN A 32 -17.27 -9.24 12.67
CA ASN A 32 -18.14 -8.24 12.09
C ASN A 32 -17.43 -7.54 10.94
N ALA A 33 -18.20 -7.26 9.89
CA ALA A 33 -17.64 -6.56 8.74
C ALA A 33 -17.32 -5.12 9.12
N PHE A 34 -16.24 -4.61 8.57
CA PHE A 34 -15.88 -3.21 8.74
C PHE A 34 -15.51 -2.62 7.39
N GLU A 35 -15.62 -1.32 7.31
CA GLU A 35 -15.18 -0.58 6.14
C GLU A 35 -14.71 0.77 6.62
N GLU A 36 -13.54 1.19 6.16
CA GLU A 36 -13.05 2.51 6.55
C GLU A 36 -12.10 3.04 5.49
N LEU A 37 -11.84 4.33 5.56
CA LEU A 37 -10.87 4.97 4.69
C LEU A 37 -9.52 4.95 5.35
N ALA A 38 -8.50 4.71 4.53
CA ALA A 38 -7.12 4.75 4.96
C ALA A 38 -6.34 5.49 3.90
N ILE A 39 -5.07 5.70 4.12
CA ILE A 39 -4.22 6.33 3.12
C ILE A 39 -3.05 5.40 2.84
N THR A 40 -2.61 5.42 1.59
CA THR A 40 -1.37 4.73 1.27
C THR A 40 -0.22 5.61 1.73
N LEU A 41 0.85 4.98 2.18
CA LEU A 41 2.08 5.68 2.50
C LEU A 41 3.11 5.42 1.43
N ASP A 42 3.18 4.19 0.98
CA ASP A 42 4.00 3.85 -0.17
C ASP A 42 3.48 2.54 -0.74
N VAL A 43 3.91 2.26 -1.96
CA VAL A 43 3.51 1.05 -2.66
C VAL A 43 4.76 0.39 -3.22
N THR A 44 4.69 -0.92 -3.33
CA THR A 44 5.74 -1.70 -3.96
C THR A 44 5.07 -2.67 -4.91
N ILE A 45 5.88 -3.37 -5.67
CA ILE A 45 5.34 -4.32 -6.63
C ILE A 45 4.63 -5.49 -5.95
N THR A 46 4.86 -5.69 -4.65
CA THR A 46 4.24 -6.80 -3.95
C THR A 46 3.16 -6.36 -2.97
N GLY A 47 3.07 -5.08 -2.68
CA GLY A 47 2.07 -4.68 -1.70
C GLY A 47 2.05 -3.20 -1.42
N ILE A 48 1.43 -2.86 -0.29
CA ILE A 48 1.18 -1.48 0.09
C ILE A 48 1.45 -1.32 1.58
N ARG A 49 1.89 -0.14 1.95
CA ARG A 49 1.90 0.24 3.36
C ARG A 49 0.82 1.30 3.54
N LEU A 50 -0.07 1.08 4.49
CA LEU A 50 -1.17 1.98 4.78
C LEU A 50 -0.95 2.71 6.08
N GLY A 51 -1.50 3.91 6.15
CA GLY A 51 -1.56 4.66 7.39
C GLY A 51 -2.99 5.06 7.69
N SER A 52 -3.20 5.67 8.85
CA SER A 52 -4.49 6.14 9.31
C SER A 52 -5.52 5.01 9.42
N VAL A 53 -5.07 3.81 9.68
CA VAL A 53 -5.95 2.68 9.86
C VAL A 53 -6.40 2.69 11.32
N ARG A 54 -7.69 2.69 11.55
CA ARG A 54 -8.22 2.69 12.92
C ARG A 54 -8.59 1.30 13.38
N GLN A 55 -8.88 0.43 12.44
CA GLN A 55 -9.23 -0.94 12.76
C GLN A 55 -7.97 -1.67 13.23
N GLU A 56 -8.07 -2.38 14.33
CA GLU A 56 -6.94 -3.17 14.80
C GLU A 56 -6.90 -4.48 14.02
N LEU A 57 -6.03 -4.51 13.04
CA LEU A 57 -5.84 -5.70 12.22
C LEU A 57 -4.73 -6.54 12.80
N ARG A 58 -4.69 -7.80 12.39
CA ARG A 58 -3.68 -8.75 12.88
C ARG A 58 -2.94 -9.33 11.71
N LYS A 59 -1.70 -9.68 11.96
CA LYS A 59 -0.92 -10.39 10.95
C LYS A 59 -1.68 -11.62 10.51
N GLY A 60 -1.78 -11.80 9.20
CA GLY A 60 -2.49 -12.92 8.62
C GLY A 60 -3.91 -12.60 8.20
N ASP A 61 -4.48 -11.50 8.69
CA ASP A 61 -5.82 -11.11 8.26
C ASP A 61 -5.81 -10.82 6.78
N GLU A 62 -6.94 -11.10 6.13
CA GLU A 62 -7.09 -10.77 4.73
C GLU A 62 -8.14 -9.68 4.61
N ILE A 63 -7.81 -8.66 3.83
CA ILE A 63 -8.71 -7.53 3.64
C ILE A 63 -8.73 -7.17 2.17
N SER A 64 -9.77 -6.43 1.80
CA SER A 64 -9.90 -5.90 0.45
C SER A 64 -9.53 -4.43 0.47
N VAL A 65 -8.82 -4.00 -0.55
CA VAL A 65 -8.47 -2.60 -0.73
C VAL A 65 -9.09 -2.15 -2.03
N PHE A 66 -9.80 -1.03 -1.95
CA PHE A 66 -10.47 -0.45 -3.10
C PHE A 66 -9.80 0.87 -3.45
N TYR A 67 -9.38 0.97 -4.68
CA TYR A 67 -8.83 2.22 -5.21
C TYR A 67 -9.48 2.46 -6.56
N ARG A 68 -10.18 3.59 -6.64
CA ARG A 68 -10.99 3.88 -7.80
C ARG A 68 -11.99 2.75 -7.98
N GLN A 69 -11.99 2.08 -9.10
CA GLN A 69 -12.93 1.01 -9.34
C GLN A 69 -12.31 -0.36 -9.25
N ARG A 70 -11.13 -0.44 -8.64
CA ARG A 70 -10.43 -1.70 -8.52
C ARG A 70 -10.53 -2.22 -7.11
N LYS A 71 -10.77 -3.50 -7.00
CA LYS A 71 -10.81 -4.22 -5.73
C LYS A 71 -9.73 -5.27 -5.75
N MET A 72 -8.87 -5.26 -4.75
CA MET A 72 -7.82 -6.25 -4.65
C MET A 72 -7.71 -6.75 -3.24
N HIS A 73 -7.28 -8.00 -3.09
CA HIS A 73 -7.19 -8.65 -1.79
C HIS A 73 -5.76 -8.71 -1.33
N PHE A 74 -5.57 -8.42 -0.06
CA PHE A 74 -4.25 -8.37 0.54
C PHE A 74 -4.25 -9.12 1.85
N ARG A 75 -3.06 -9.54 2.27
CA ARG A 75 -2.86 -10.14 3.58
C ARG A 75 -2.05 -9.19 4.42
N VAL A 76 -2.46 -9.04 5.67
CA VAL A 76 -1.74 -8.20 6.62
C VAL A 76 -0.46 -8.90 7.01
N MET A 77 0.67 -8.27 6.77
CA MET A 77 1.97 -8.83 7.09
C MET A 77 2.48 -8.31 8.42
N TRP A 78 2.14 -7.09 8.77
CA TRP A 78 2.52 -6.50 10.05
C TRP A 78 1.62 -5.32 10.33
N THR A 79 1.51 -4.99 11.60
CA THR A 79 0.81 -3.78 12.03
C THR A 79 1.65 -3.09 13.07
N LYS A 80 1.50 -1.78 13.17
CA LYS A 80 2.21 -0.99 14.16
C LYS A 80 1.31 0.12 14.61
N LYS A 81 1.02 0.20 15.91
CA LYS A 81 0.24 1.28 16.45
C LYS A 81 1.12 2.50 16.60
N LEU A 82 0.63 3.64 16.17
CA LEU A 82 1.36 4.88 16.33
C LEU A 82 1.19 5.36 17.76
N LYS A 83 2.33 5.64 18.39
CA LYS A 83 2.34 6.02 19.78
C LYS A 83 1.50 7.28 20.00
N GLY A 84 0.67 7.25 21.02
CA GLY A 84 -0.14 8.41 21.37
C GLY A 84 -1.38 8.57 20.51
N THR A 85 -1.68 7.61 19.67
CA THR A 85 -2.85 7.71 18.80
C THR A 85 -3.62 6.40 18.84
N SER A 86 -4.78 6.40 18.18
CA SER A 86 -5.54 5.17 17.98
C SER A 86 -5.37 4.68 16.54
N GLU A 87 -4.34 5.13 15.87
CA GLU A 87 -4.13 4.78 14.46
C GLU A 87 -3.00 3.78 14.32
N PHE A 88 -3.07 3.00 13.25
CA PHE A 88 -2.09 1.98 12.95
C PHE A 88 -1.52 2.19 11.57
N GLN A 89 -0.27 1.80 11.42
CA GLN A 89 0.31 1.56 10.11
C GLN A 89 0.26 0.06 9.86
N VAL A 90 -0.02 -0.30 8.61
CA VAL A 90 -0.23 -1.70 8.26
C VAL A 90 0.52 -1.99 6.97
N GLY A 91 1.28 -3.07 6.98
CA GLY A 91 1.93 -3.54 5.78
C GLY A 91 1.12 -4.66 5.17
N LEU A 92 0.81 -4.52 3.90
CA LEU A 92 -0.05 -5.46 3.18
C LEU A 92 0.70 -6.06 2.01
N GLN A 93 0.43 -7.33 1.76
CA GLN A 93 0.99 -8.03 0.61
C GLN A 93 -0.16 -8.58 -0.21
N ALA A 94 -0.09 -8.41 -1.53
CA ALA A 94 -1.12 -8.90 -2.43
C ALA A 94 -1.20 -10.41 -2.33
N LEU A 95 -2.43 -10.94 -2.28
CA LEU A 95 -2.61 -12.38 -2.29
C LEU A 95 -2.20 -12.94 -3.64
N SER A 96 -1.82 -14.21 -3.65
CA SER A 96 -1.30 -14.81 -4.88
C SER A 96 -2.33 -14.74 -6.00
N GLN A 97 -3.61 -14.87 -5.68
CA GLN A 97 -4.64 -14.80 -6.72
C GLN A 97 -4.78 -13.42 -7.32
N ASP A 98 -4.33 -12.39 -6.62
CA ASP A 98 -4.45 -11.02 -7.10
C ASP A 98 -3.09 -10.42 -7.43
N ARG A 99 -2.04 -11.24 -7.39
CA ARG A 99 -0.71 -10.71 -7.58
C ARG A 99 -0.53 -10.09 -8.96
N GLU A 100 -1.04 -10.77 -9.97
CA GLU A 100 -0.91 -10.27 -11.32
C GLU A 100 -1.68 -8.97 -11.50
N ALA A 101 -2.89 -8.94 -10.96
CA ALA A 101 -3.68 -7.72 -11.01
C ALA A 101 -3.00 -6.60 -10.27
N TRP A 102 -2.34 -6.92 -9.17
CA TRP A 102 -1.64 -5.90 -8.41
C TRP A 102 -0.45 -5.34 -9.17
N VAL A 103 0.27 -6.20 -9.87
CA VAL A 103 1.41 -5.72 -10.65
C VAL A 103 0.94 -4.70 -11.68
N LEU A 104 -0.19 -4.97 -12.32
CA LEU A 104 -0.74 -4.01 -13.28
C LEU A 104 -1.22 -2.75 -12.56
N GLY A 105 -1.87 -2.93 -11.41
CA GLY A 105 -2.32 -1.78 -10.64
C GLY A 105 -1.17 -0.95 -10.12
N PHE A 106 -0.07 -1.61 -9.77
CA PHE A 106 1.10 -0.91 -9.30
C PHE A 106 1.63 0.02 -10.38
N ALA A 107 1.60 -0.42 -11.61
CA ALA A 107 2.04 0.44 -12.70
C ALA A 107 1.18 1.68 -12.80
N GLU A 108 -0.11 1.54 -12.57
CA GLU A 108 -1.01 2.68 -12.57
C GLU A 108 -0.74 3.61 -11.40
N PHE A 109 -0.51 3.04 -10.23
CA PHE A 109 -0.14 3.85 -9.08
C PHE A 109 1.10 4.67 -9.39
N ARG A 110 2.08 4.04 -9.97
CA ARG A 110 3.30 4.75 -10.31
C ARG A 110 3.02 5.88 -11.27
N SER A 111 2.15 5.67 -12.21
CA SER A 111 1.89 6.69 -13.18
C SER A 111 1.11 7.85 -12.60
N GLU A 112 0.48 7.68 -11.44
CA GLU A 112 -0.16 8.80 -10.77
C GLU A 112 0.87 9.80 -10.27
N PHE A 113 2.07 9.34 -9.96
CA PHE A 113 3.07 10.19 -9.38
C PHE A 113 4.21 10.49 -10.34
N ALA A 114 4.71 9.46 -10.99
CA ALA A 114 5.83 9.65 -11.88
C ALA A 114 5.51 10.64 -13.01
N PRO A 115 4.38 10.53 -13.67
CA PRO A 115 4.08 11.48 -14.72
C PRO A 115 3.99 12.91 -14.22
N VAL A 116 3.53 13.07 -13.01
CA VAL A 116 3.46 14.40 -12.45
C VAL A 116 4.85 14.98 -12.35
N ALA A 117 5.76 14.22 -11.77
CA ALA A 117 7.11 14.68 -11.65
C ALA A 117 7.73 14.92 -13.01
N ILE A 118 7.49 14.01 -13.90
CA ILE A 118 8.04 14.13 -15.24
C ILE A 118 7.38 15.26 -15.97
N SER A 119 6.10 15.40 -15.80
CA SER A 119 5.39 16.48 -16.45
C SER A 119 5.91 17.81 -16.03
N GLN A 120 6.26 17.92 -14.79
CA GLN A 120 6.81 19.15 -14.34
C GLN A 120 8.08 19.44 -15.05
N ALA A 121 8.92 18.44 -15.11
CA ALA A 121 10.16 18.61 -15.79
C ALA A 121 9.90 18.95 -17.24
N SER A 122 9.01 18.22 -17.84
CA SER A 122 8.79 18.45 -19.24
C SER A 122 7.88 19.61 -19.48
N GLY A 123 7.03 19.88 -18.54
CA GLY A 123 6.22 21.07 -18.68
C GLY A 123 7.07 22.27 -18.77
N LEU A 124 8.25 22.15 -18.31
CA LEU A 124 9.19 23.21 -18.45
C LEU A 124 9.76 23.29 -19.81
N ALA A 125 9.69 22.23 -20.48
CA ALA A 125 10.28 22.22 -21.81
C ALA A 125 9.42 22.97 -22.80
#